data_181c6814719586e5a56ee9d1c65b8041
#
_entry.id   181c6814719586e5a56ee9d1c65b8041
#
_cell.length_a   1.000
_cell.length_b   1.000
_cell.length_c   1.000
_cell.angle_alpha   90.00
_cell.angle_beta   90.00
_cell.angle_gamma   90.00
#
_symmetry.space_group_name_H-M   'P 1'
#
loop_
_entity.id
_entity.type
_entity.pdbx_description
1 polymer ?
#
loop_
_entity_poly.entity_id
_entity_poly.type
_entity_poly.pdbx_seq_one_letter_code
_entity_poly.pdbx_strand_id
1 'polypeptide(L)'
;TIDLEHQLNQSMKNKEIFTLLGLEKSLVYFTTSLKANKIVIQKLMRNSTFLKMYEDDQDLLEDVLIENKQAIEMAEIYSHILSGMMNTFSSVI
;
A
#
# COMPACT_ATOMS: atom_id res chain seq x y z
N THR A 1 16.59 21.82 -30.95
CA THR A 1 17.45 20.76 -31.51
C THR A 1 16.99 19.39 -31.03
N ILE A 2 17.34 18.34 -31.73
CA ILE A 2 16.99 16.95 -31.39
C ILE A 2 17.63 16.58 -30.08
N ASP A 3 18.88 16.94 -29.81
CA ASP A 3 19.57 16.64 -28.55
C ASP A 3 18.91 17.31 -27.34
N LEU A 4 18.49 18.56 -27.51
CA LEU A 4 17.81 19.28 -26.42
C LEU A 4 16.45 18.67 -26.12
N GLU A 5 15.68 18.30 -27.15
CA GLU A 5 14.40 17.61 -26.99
C GLU A 5 14.58 16.28 -26.29
N HIS A 6 15.60 15.51 -26.68
CA HIS A 6 15.91 14.21 -26.05
C HIS A 6 16.27 14.38 -24.58
N GLN A 7 17.12 15.35 -24.23
CA GLN A 7 17.47 15.64 -22.84
C GLN A 7 16.26 16.05 -22.00
N LEU A 8 15.38 16.88 -22.57
CA LEU A 8 14.16 17.31 -21.89
C LEU A 8 13.23 16.14 -21.63
N ASN A 9 13.01 15.28 -22.62
CA ASN A 9 12.19 14.09 -22.49
C ASN A 9 12.74 13.13 -21.45
N GLN A 10 14.06 12.95 -21.42
CA GLN A 10 14.72 12.09 -20.42
C GLN A 10 14.56 12.66 -19.02
N SER A 11 14.69 13.97 -18.83
CA SER A 11 14.50 14.64 -17.55
C SER A 11 13.07 14.49 -17.04
N MET A 12 12.07 14.69 -17.90
CA MET A 12 10.67 14.51 -17.54
C MET A 12 10.36 13.07 -17.15
N LYS A 13 10.91 12.11 -17.88
CA LYS A 13 10.77 10.68 -17.60
C LYS A 13 11.36 10.32 -16.24
N ASN A 14 12.56 10.81 -15.93
CA ASN A 14 13.19 10.59 -14.63
C ASN A 14 12.36 11.16 -13.48
N LYS A 15 11.78 12.35 -13.68
CA LYS A 15 10.90 12.98 -12.70
C LYS A 15 9.68 12.10 -12.41
N GLU A 16 9.05 11.55 -13.44
CA GLU A 16 7.91 10.65 -13.28
C GLU A 16 8.30 9.37 -12.54
N ILE A 17 9.45 8.79 -12.86
CA ILE A 17 9.97 7.61 -12.18
C ILE A 17 10.19 7.91 -10.68
N PHE A 18 10.78 9.05 -10.34
CA PHE A 18 10.97 9.43 -8.93
C PHE A 18 9.65 9.62 -8.20
N THR A 19 8.65 10.18 -8.89
CA THR A 19 7.29 10.31 -8.31
C THR A 19 6.69 8.95 -8.03
N LEU A 20 6.79 8.01 -8.98
CA LEU A 20 6.29 6.65 -8.80
C LEU A 20 7.01 5.89 -7.68
N LEU A 21 8.32 6.07 -7.56
CA LEU A 21 9.10 5.50 -6.45
C LEU A 21 8.64 6.04 -5.10
N GLY A 22 8.33 7.33 -5.02
CA GLY A 22 7.79 7.93 -3.80
C GLY A 22 6.44 7.35 -3.41
N LEU A 23 5.56 7.14 -4.38
CA LEU A 23 4.26 6.52 -4.16
C LEU A 23 4.40 5.06 -3.71
N GLU A 24 5.31 4.30 -4.35
CA GLU A 24 5.58 2.92 -3.97
C GLU A 24 6.08 2.84 -2.52
N LYS A 25 6.99 3.72 -2.14
CA LYS A 25 7.51 3.80 -0.77
C LYS A 25 6.40 4.09 0.23
N SER A 26 5.51 5.03 -0.11
CA SER A 26 4.34 5.36 0.73
C SER A 26 3.42 4.16 0.90
N LEU A 27 3.18 3.39 -0.17
CA LEU A 27 2.36 2.18 -0.11
C LEU A 27 3.01 1.09 0.75
N VAL A 28 4.34 0.96 0.71
CA VAL A 28 5.06 0.02 1.57
C VAL A 28 4.85 0.36 3.05
N TYR A 29 5.01 1.63 3.41
CA TYR A 29 4.76 2.08 4.79
C TYR A 29 3.31 1.86 5.20
N PHE A 30 2.38 2.20 4.31
CA PHE A 30 0.95 2.02 4.55
C PHE A 30 0.60 0.54 4.78
N THR A 31 1.07 -0.34 3.91
CA THR A 31 0.84 -1.78 4.00
C THR A 31 1.45 -2.35 5.28
N THR A 32 2.66 -1.93 5.62
CA THR A 32 3.33 -2.36 6.86
C THR A 32 2.52 -1.96 8.09
N SER A 33 1.99 -0.73 8.11
CA SER A 33 1.14 -0.24 9.20
C SER A 33 -0.16 -1.04 9.30
N LEU A 34 -0.79 -1.34 8.17
CA LEU A 34 -2.01 -2.15 8.14
C LEU A 34 -1.76 -3.57 8.66
N LYS A 35 -0.62 -4.17 8.30
CA LYS A 35 -0.25 -5.51 8.79
C LYS A 35 0.02 -5.50 10.29
N ALA A 36 0.64 -4.46 10.82
CA ALA A 36 0.83 -4.28 12.26
C ALA A 36 -0.52 -4.14 12.97
N ASN A 37 -1.43 -3.35 12.43
CA ASN A 37 -2.78 -3.19 12.96
C ASN A 37 -3.54 -4.51 12.96
N LYS A 38 -3.40 -5.32 11.92
CA LYS A 38 -4.03 -6.65 11.84
C LYS A 38 -3.61 -7.53 13.02
N ILE A 39 -2.34 -7.52 13.37
CA ILE A 39 -1.82 -8.28 14.50
C ILE A 39 -2.48 -7.84 15.81
N VAL A 40 -2.59 -6.53 16.02
CA VAL A 40 -3.24 -5.97 17.22
C VAL A 40 -4.71 -6.39 17.29
N ILE A 41 -5.44 -6.25 16.19
CA ILE A 41 -6.86 -6.62 16.11
C ILE A 41 -7.03 -8.10 16.42
N GLN A 42 -6.19 -8.97 15.85
CA GLN A 42 -6.23 -10.41 16.10
C GLN A 42 -5.95 -10.75 17.57
N LYS A 43 -5.01 -10.03 18.20
CA LYS A 43 -4.73 -10.22 19.63
C LYS A 43 -5.93 -9.80 20.49
N LEU A 44 -6.57 -8.70 20.17
CA LEU A 44 -7.78 -8.25 20.86
C LEU A 44 -8.89 -9.29 20.75
N MET A 45 -9.08 -9.87 19.57
CA MET A 45 -10.09 -10.91 19.36
C MET A 45 -9.79 -12.17 20.16
N ARG A 46 -8.54 -12.61 20.21
CA ARG A 46 -8.14 -13.80 21.00
C ARG A 46 -8.31 -13.59 22.49
N ASN A 47 -8.22 -12.36 22.95
CA ASN A 47 -8.33 -12.01 24.37
C ASN A 47 -9.71 -11.42 24.72
N SER A 48 -10.71 -11.62 23.87
CA SER A 48 -12.04 -11.01 24.03
C SER A 48 -12.71 -11.42 25.35
N THR A 49 -12.59 -12.67 25.77
CA THR A 49 -13.12 -13.16 27.05
C THR A 49 -12.40 -12.52 28.23
N PHE A 50 -11.07 -12.44 28.16
CA PHE A 50 -10.25 -11.81 29.19
C PHE A 50 -10.57 -10.32 29.32
N LEU A 51 -10.79 -9.63 28.20
CA LEU A 51 -11.12 -8.21 28.15
C LEU A 51 -12.59 -7.94 28.44
N LYS A 52 -13.39 -8.98 28.66
CA LYS A 52 -14.85 -8.89 28.95
C LYS A 52 -15.61 -8.13 27.88
N MET A 53 -15.29 -8.40 26.61
CA MET A 53 -16.01 -7.79 25.49
C MET A 53 -17.40 -8.39 25.35
N TYR A 54 -18.37 -7.54 25.04
CA TYR A 54 -19.70 -7.97 24.66
C TYR A 54 -19.70 -8.55 23.25
N GLU A 55 -20.74 -9.35 22.94
CA GLU A 55 -20.87 -9.96 21.62
C GLU A 55 -20.87 -8.92 20.49
N ASP A 56 -21.57 -7.79 20.67
CA ASP A 56 -21.62 -6.72 19.70
C ASP A 56 -20.22 -6.12 19.47
N ASP A 57 -19.40 -6.00 20.51
CA ASP A 57 -18.03 -5.51 20.39
C ASP A 57 -17.15 -6.49 19.63
N GLN A 58 -17.36 -7.79 19.82
CA GLN A 58 -16.64 -8.83 19.08
C GLN A 58 -17.01 -8.81 17.59
N ASP A 59 -18.28 -8.63 17.28
CA ASP A 59 -18.76 -8.52 15.91
C ASP A 59 -18.16 -7.29 15.21
N LEU A 60 -18.13 -6.16 15.91
CA LEU A 60 -17.52 -4.94 15.38
C LEU A 60 -16.03 -5.14 15.12
N LEU A 61 -15.34 -5.79 16.03
CA LEU A 61 -13.90 -6.06 15.89
C LEU A 61 -13.62 -7.01 14.71
N GLU A 62 -14.49 -8.00 14.50
CA GLU A 62 -14.41 -8.88 13.34
C GLU A 62 -14.59 -8.10 12.03
N ASP A 63 -15.55 -7.18 11.97
CA ASP A 63 -15.77 -6.32 10.81
C ASP A 63 -14.54 -5.45 10.53
N VAL A 64 -13.93 -4.88 11.57
CA VAL A 64 -12.69 -4.10 11.45
C VAL A 64 -11.56 -4.95 10.90
N LEU A 65 -11.45 -6.21 11.35
CA LEU A 65 -10.43 -7.13 10.84
C LEU A 65 -10.61 -7.41 9.35
N ILE A 66 -11.85 -7.64 8.91
CA ILE A 66 -12.19 -7.86 7.50
C ILE A 66 -11.81 -6.63 6.67
N GLU A 67 -12.20 -5.44 7.10
CA GLU A 67 -11.86 -4.19 6.42
C GLU A 67 -10.35 -3.97 6.34
N ASN A 68 -9.64 -4.28 7.42
CA ASN A 68 -8.18 -4.16 7.45
C ASN A 68 -7.51 -5.13 6.45
N LYS A 69 -7.99 -6.36 6.36
CA LYS A 69 -7.50 -7.35 5.39
C LYS A 69 -7.74 -6.90 3.96
N GLN A 70 -8.92 -6.36 3.67
CA GLN A 70 -9.24 -5.81 2.35
C GLN A 70 -8.33 -4.64 1.99
N ALA A 71 -8.06 -3.76 2.94
CA ALA A 71 -7.15 -2.64 2.73
C ALA A 71 -5.72 -3.11 2.39
N ILE A 72 -5.24 -4.16 3.05
CA ILE A 72 -3.94 -4.76 2.75
C ILE A 72 -3.92 -5.31 1.31
N GLU A 73 -4.94 -6.05 0.92
CA GLU A 73 -5.06 -6.61 -0.44
C GLU A 73 -5.06 -5.51 -1.49
N MET A 74 -5.82 -4.45 -1.27
CA MET A 74 -5.86 -3.31 -2.19
C MET A 74 -4.52 -2.60 -2.29
N ALA A 75 -3.84 -2.39 -1.18
CA ALA A 75 -2.52 -1.76 -1.17
C ALA A 75 -1.49 -2.61 -1.93
N GLU A 76 -1.56 -3.93 -1.80
CA GLU A 76 -0.69 -4.85 -2.54
C GLU A 76 -0.97 -4.81 -4.05
N ILE A 77 -2.23 -4.74 -4.45
CA ILE A 77 -2.62 -4.58 -5.85
C ILE A 77 -2.05 -3.28 -6.41
N TYR A 78 -2.22 -2.17 -5.71
CA TYR A 78 -1.69 -0.88 -6.14
C TYR A 78 -0.16 -0.89 -6.22
N SER A 79 0.52 -1.58 -5.32
CA SER A 79 1.98 -1.75 -5.40
C SER A 79 2.40 -2.49 -6.66
N HIS A 80 1.68 -3.54 -7.04
CA HIS A 80 1.93 -4.27 -8.29
C HIS A 80 1.70 -3.38 -9.51
N ILE A 81 0.63 -2.59 -9.51
CA ILE A 81 0.33 -1.65 -10.60
C ILE A 81 1.46 -0.62 -10.74
N LEU A 82 1.91 -0.04 -9.63
CA LEU A 82 3.01 0.93 -9.64
C LEU A 82 4.31 0.32 -10.16
N SER A 83 4.64 -0.90 -9.72
CA SER A 83 5.83 -1.60 -10.21
C SER A 83 5.75 -1.83 -11.71
N GLY A 84 4.58 -2.22 -12.21
CA GLY A 84 4.35 -2.36 -13.65
C GLY A 84 4.51 -1.06 -14.40
N MET A 85 4.00 0.04 -13.87
CA MET A 85 4.15 1.38 -14.45
C MET A 85 5.61 1.79 -14.52
N MET A 86 6.37 1.58 -13.45
CA MET A 86 7.80 1.91 -13.41
C MET A 86 8.58 1.09 -14.44
N ASN A 87 8.26 -0.19 -14.57
CA ASN A 87 8.89 -1.05 -15.58
C ASN A 87 8.59 -0.55 -16.99
N THR A 88 7.35 -0.13 -17.25
CA THR A 88 6.94 0.44 -18.52
C THR A 88 7.72 1.73 -18.83
N PHE A 89 7.81 2.63 -17.87
CA PHE A 89 8.57 3.87 -18.02
C PHE A 89 10.06 3.60 -18.26
N SER A 90 10.63 2.61 -17.59
CA SER A 90 12.06 2.28 -17.75
C SER A 90 12.37 1.63 -19.09
N SER A 91 11.42 0.92 -19.69
CA SER A 91 11.62 0.21 -20.95
C SER A 91 11.38 1.08 -22.20
N VAL A 92 10.65 2.19 -22.05
CA VAL A 92 10.37 3.13 -23.15
C VAL A 92 11.48 4.17 -23.22
N ILE A 93 12.55 3.87 -23.91
CA ILE A 93 13.69 4.80 -24.09
C ILE A 93 13.85 5.16 -25.56
#